data_fe641e7cda743d571a5086db76fd0311
#
_entry.id   fe641e7cda743d571a5086db76fd0311
#
_cell.length_a   1.000
_cell.length_b   1.000
_cell.length_c   1.000
_cell.angle_alpha   90.00
_cell.angle_beta   90.00
_cell.angle_gamma   90.00
#
_symmetry.space_group_name_H-M   'P 1'
#
loop_
_entity.id
_entity.type
_entity.pdbx_description
1 polymer ?
#
loop_
_entity_poly.entity_id
_entity_poly.type
_entity_poly.pdbx_seq_one_letter_code
_entity_poly.pdbx_strand_id
1 'polypeptide(L)'
;DISKMQNGDMRYGMFCNDEGGVVDDLIVYRMEADDYLIVVNAGNRDKDAAWVEAHLSGHPGYHDAGNEFGQIAIQGPISKEIMTKLCEERALPEKYYSFTKATLTWNGRSAETYVSRSGYTGSFGYEILCKAEDTVWLWDTLLEAGRDFGLIPCGLGARDTLRLEAAMPLYGHE
;
A
#
# COMPACT_ATOMS: atom_id res chain seq x y z
N ASP A 1 -11.54 -11.05 -10.59
CA ASP A 1 -12.00 -10.25 -11.74
C ASP A 1 -11.86 -8.76 -11.42
N ILE A 2 -10.93 -8.08 -12.08
CA ILE A 2 -10.62 -6.64 -11.91
C ILE A 2 -11.46 -5.75 -12.84
N SER A 3 -12.21 -6.32 -13.79
CA SER A 3 -12.99 -5.55 -14.79
C SER A 3 -14.08 -4.67 -14.15
N LYS A 4 -14.52 -5.02 -12.93
CA LYS A 4 -15.59 -4.31 -12.19
C LYS A 4 -15.05 -3.23 -11.23
N MET A 5 -13.74 -3.09 -11.11
CA MET A 5 -13.16 -2.04 -10.26
C MET A 5 -13.47 -0.66 -10.85
N GLN A 6 -13.67 0.31 -9.99
CA GLN A 6 -13.75 1.74 -10.34
C GLN A 6 -12.40 2.41 -10.07
N ASN A 7 -12.15 3.57 -10.68
CA ASN A 7 -10.97 4.38 -10.35
C ASN A 7 -10.96 4.67 -8.84
N GLY A 8 -9.81 4.45 -8.17
CA GLY A 8 -9.68 4.55 -6.73
C GLY A 8 -10.00 3.27 -5.95
N ASP A 9 -10.50 2.22 -6.60
CA ASP A 9 -10.66 0.91 -5.95
C ASP A 9 -9.33 0.16 -5.87
N MET A 10 -9.23 -0.68 -4.83
CA MET A 10 -8.16 -1.65 -4.64
C MET A 10 -8.73 -3.06 -4.57
N ARG A 11 -7.93 -4.05 -4.97
CA ARG A 11 -8.30 -5.45 -4.84
C ARG A 11 -7.11 -6.34 -4.49
N TYR A 12 -7.24 -7.07 -3.40
CA TYR A 12 -6.35 -8.16 -3.07
C TYR A 12 -6.58 -9.35 -4.00
N GLY A 13 -5.52 -9.99 -4.44
CA GLY A 13 -5.54 -11.14 -5.33
C GLY A 13 -4.25 -11.93 -5.27
N MET A 14 -4.13 -12.92 -6.15
CA MET A 14 -2.97 -13.79 -6.24
C MET A 14 -2.59 -14.01 -7.69
N PHE A 15 -1.30 -14.11 -7.97
CA PHE A 15 -0.81 -14.79 -9.17
C PHE A 15 -0.86 -16.29 -8.93
N CYS A 16 -1.43 -17.03 -9.86
CA CYS A 16 -1.53 -18.47 -9.79
C CYS A 16 -0.96 -19.12 -11.05
N ASN A 17 -0.23 -20.21 -10.90
CA ASN A 17 0.20 -21.03 -12.03
C ASN A 17 -0.97 -21.88 -12.58
N ASP A 18 -0.72 -22.60 -13.69
CA ASP A 18 -1.75 -23.39 -14.36
C ASP A 18 -2.27 -24.57 -13.51
N GLU A 19 -1.49 -25.01 -12.54
CA GLU A 19 -1.87 -26.06 -11.58
C GLU A 19 -2.66 -25.53 -10.37
N GLY A 20 -2.86 -24.19 -10.31
CA GLY A 20 -3.57 -23.51 -9.22
C GLY A 20 -2.69 -23.20 -8.01
N GLY A 21 -1.37 -23.43 -8.09
CA GLY A 21 -0.42 -23.02 -7.06
C GLY A 21 -0.25 -21.51 -7.03
N VAL A 22 -0.13 -20.94 -5.82
CA VAL A 22 0.08 -19.49 -5.63
C VAL A 22 1.53 -19.13 -5.93
N VAL A 23 1.74 -18.22 -6.87
CA VAL A 23 3.05 -17.67 -7.21
C VAL A 23 3.41 -16.53 -6.25
N ASP A 24 2.45 -15.63 -5.99
CA ASP A 24 2.50 -14.62 -4.93
C ASP A 24 1.12 -14.01 -4.71
N ASP A 25 0.95 -13.29 -3.59
CA ASP A 25 -0.20 -12.44 -3.34
C ASP A 25 0.15 -10.97 -3.60
N LEU A 26 -0.87 -10.18 -3.92
CA LEU A 26 -0.68 -8.81 -4.37
C LEU A 26 -1.92 -7.95 -4.15
N ILE A 27 -1.74 -6.64 -4.30
CA ILE A 27 -2.87 -5.70 -4.34
C ILE A 27 -2.85 -4.95 -5.68
N VAL A 28 -3.98 -4.96 -6.38
CA VAL A 28 -4.21 -4.19 -7.60
C VAL A 28 -4.91 -2.89 -7.24
N TYR A 29 -4.35 -1.76 -7.64
CA TYR A 29 -4.95 -0.43 -7.59
C TYR A 29 -5.42 -0.06 -8.99
N ARG A 30 -6.66 0.35 -9.15
CA ARG A 30 -7.12 0.93 -10.43
C ARG A 30 -6.93 2.43 -10.40
N MET A 31 -5.88 2.90 -11.10
CA MET A 31 -5.52 4.32 -11.16
C MET A 31 -6.47 5.08 -12.09
N GLU A 32 -6.64 4.56 -13.30
CA GLU A 32 -7.54 5.08 -14.33
C GLU A 32 -8.22 3.91 -15.09
N ALA A 33 -8.97 4.20 -16.12
CA ALA A 33 -9.75 3.20 -16.87
C ALA A 33 -8.93 2.00 -17.34
N ASP A 34 -7.71 2.26 -17.84
CA ASP A 34 -6.78 1.27 -18.40
C ASP A 34 -5.39 1.34 -17.73
N ASP A 35 -5.30 1.98 -16.56
CA ASP A 35 -4.07 2.15 -15.81
C ASP A 35 -4.20 1.50 -14.42
N TYR A 36 -3.27 0.58 -14.12
CA TYR A 36 -3.25 -0.20 -12.89
C TYR A 36 -1.86 -0.16 -12.27
N LEU A 37 -1.82 0.06 -10.96
CA LEU A 37 -0.62 -0.16 -10.17
C LEU A 37 -0.77 -1.49 -9.42
N ILE A 38 0.21 -2.37 -9.56
CA ILE A 38 0.26 -3.66 -8.85
C ILE A 38 1.31 -3.55 -7.76
N VAL A 39 0.90 -3.71 -6.51
CA VAL A 39 1.78 -3.74 -5.34
C VAL A 39 2.02 -5.19 -4.96
N VAL A 40 3.26 -5.64 -5.10
CA VAL A 40 3.74 -6.99 -4.79
C VAL A 40 4.56 -7.00 -3.51
N ASN A 41 4.87 -8.20 -3.00
CA ASN A 41 5.73 -8.36 -1.83
C ASN A 41 7.17 -7.96 -2.15
N ALA A 42 7.76 -7.06 -1.36
CA ALA A 42 9.09 -6.51 -1.61
C ALA A 42 10.19 -7.58 -1.76
N GLY A 43 10.10 -8.67 -0.98
CA GLY A 43 11.05 -9.78 -1.06
C GLY A 43 10.94 -10.64 -2.31
N ASN A 44 9.84 -10.53 -3.06
CA ASN A 44 9.54 -11.33 -4.25
C ASN A 44 9.51 -10.51 -5.54
N ARG A 45 9.84 -9.20 -5.48
CA ARG A 45 9.70 -8.26 -6.59
C ARG A 45 10.26 -8.77 -7.92
N ASP A 46 11.50 -9.27 -7.93
CA ASP A 46 12.13 -9.72 -9.18
C ASP A 46 11.42 -10.95 -9.77
N LYS A 47 10.98 -11.87 -8.92
CA LYS A 47 10.17 -13.04 -9.31
C LYS A 47 8.84 -12.61 -9.92
N ASP A 48 8.16 -11.68 -9.26
CA ASP A 48 6.84 -11.22 -9.68
C ASP A 48 6.89 -10.35 -10.94
N ALA A 49 7.92 -9.52 -11.08
CA ALA A 49 8.18 -8.77 -12.30
C ALA A 49 8.38 -9.73 -13.49
N ALA A 50 9.23 -10.76 -13.32
CA ALA A 50 9.45 -11.78 -14.36
C ALA A 50 8.16 -12.56 -14.69
N TRP A 51 7.33 -12.85 -13.69
CA TRP A 51 6.03 -13.49 -13.90
C TRP A 51 5.11 -12.61 -14.74
N VAL A 52 4.99 -11.33 -14.40
CA VAL A 52 4.17 -10.38 -15.17
C VAL A 52 4.67 -10.28 -16.60
N GLU A 53 5.97 -10.07 -16.81
CA GLU A 53 6.56 -9.96 -18.16
C GLU A 53 6.29 -11.20 -19.01
N ALA A 54 6.39 -12.41 -18.44
CA ALA A 54 6.15 -13.66 -19.14
C ALA A 54 4.67 -13.85 -19.58
N HIS A 55 3.72 -13.18 -18.89
CA HIS A 55 2.29 -13.30 -19.15
C HIS A 55 1.69 -12.08 -19.89
N LEU A 56 2.48 -11.06 -20.16
CA LEU A 56 2.07 -9.91 -20.96
C LEU A 56 2.09 -10.26 -22.45
N SER A 57 0.97 -10.70 -22.99
CA SER A 57 0.85 -10.92 -24.43
C SER A 57 0.52 -9.62 -25.15
N GLY A 58 1.52 -9.02 -25.79
CA GLY A 58 1.32 -7.93 -26.76
C GLY A 58 0.90 -6.58 -26.18
N HIS A 59 1.07 -6.34 -24.87
CA HIS A 59 0.74 -5.08 -24.22
C HIS A 59 1.99 -4.21 -23.98
N PRO A 60 2.09 -3.02 -24.61
CA PRO A 60 3.27 -2.16 -24.55
C PRO A 60 3.40 -1.32 -23.28
N GLY A 61 2.61 -1.55 -22.25
CA GLY A 61 2.45 -0.61 -21.13
C GLY A 61 3.01 -1.05 -19.78
N TYR A 62 3.78 -2.15 -19.68
CA TYR A 62 4.37 -2.56 -18.39
C TYR A 62 5.61 -1.75 -18.02
N HIS A 63 5.67 -1.31 -16.78
CA HIS A 63 6.80 -0.62 -16.18
C HIS A 63 7.02 -1.09 -14.74
N ASP A 64 8.23 -1.56 -14.42
CA ASP A 64 8.60 -1.87 -13.04
C ASP A 64 8.99 -0.58 -12.29
N ALA A 65 8.04 -0.03 -11.56
CA ALA A 65 8.18 1.19 -10.77
C ALA A 65 8.72 0.97 -9.35
N GLY A 66 9.19 -0.22 -9.00
CA GLY A 66 9.54 -0.57 -7.62
C GLY A 66 10.66 0.28 -6.99
N ASN A 67 11.50 0.94 -7.77
CA ASN A 67 12.52 1.87 -7.27
C ASN A 67 12.02 3.33 -7.18
N GLU A 68 10.84 3.62 -7.70
CA GLU A 68 10.28 4.97 -7.75
C GLU A 68 9.42 5.29 -6.53
N PHE A 69 8.92 4.25 -5.85
CA PHE A 69 8.01 4.38 -4.72
C PHE A 69 8.59 3.83 -3.42
N GLY A 70 8.24 4.49 -2.32
CA GLY A 70 8.29 3.96 -0.98
C GLY A 70 6.88 3.75 -0.44
N GLN A 71 6.72 2.77 0.45
CA GLN A 71 5.45 2.48 1.11
C GLN A 71 5.62 2.53 2.62
N ILE A 72 4.75 3.29 3.30
CA ILE A 72 4.69 3.40 4.76
C ILE A 72 3.29 3.04 5.22
N ALA A 73 3.20 2.17 6.22
CA ALA A 73 1.94 1.82 6.87
C ALA A 73 1.81 2.56 8.21
N ILE A 74 0.75 3.35 8.37
CA ILE A 74 0.34 3.93 9.66
C ILE A 74 -0.93 3.23 10.12
N GLN A 75 -0.83 2.48 11.21
CA GLN A 75 -1.88 1.56 11.65
C GLN A 75 -2.24 1.82 13.11
N GLY A 76 -3.49 1.60 13.44
CA GLY A 76 -4.04 1.78 14.77
C GLY A 76 -5.26 2.70 14.79
N PRO A 77 -6.06 2.68 15.86
CA PRO A 77 -7.36 3.38 15.92
C PRO A 77 -7.24 4.90 15.80
N ILE A 78 -6.07 5.48 16.09
CA ILE A 78 -5.82 6.94 16.08
C ILE A 78 -5.11 7.39 14.79
N SER A 79 -4.89 6.49 13.82
CA SER A 79 -4.17 6.84 12.58
C SER A 79 -4.87 7.93 11.77
N LYS A 80 -6.21 8.01 11.81
CA LYS A 80 -6.97 9.06 11.12
C LYS A 80 -6.66 10.45 11.68
N GLU A 81 -6.65 10.59 13.01
CA GLU A 81 -6.35 11.83 13.70
C GLU A 81 -4.93 12.33 13.41
N ILE A 82 -3.97 11.40 13.27
CA ILE A 82 -2.61 11.75 12.89
C ILE A 82 -2.57 12.22 11.44
N MET A 83 -3.21 11.50 10.53
CA MET A 83 -3.24 11.85 9.11
C MET A 83 -3.92 13.20 8.84
N THR A 84 -4.94 13.57 9.62
CA THR A 84 -5.62 14.86 9.49
C THR A 84 -4.77 16.05 9.92
N LYS A 85 -3.61 15.84 10.56
CA LYS A 85 -2.61 16.90 10.77
C LYS A 85 -1.81 17.22 9.48
N LEU A 86 -1.74 16.26 8.55
CA LEU A 86 -0.93 16.38 7.34
C LEU A 86 -1.76 16.76 6.11
N CYS A 87 -3.06 16.47 6.11
CA CYS A 87 -3.97 16.80 5.01
C CYS A 87 -5.40 17.01 5.52
N GLU A 88 -6.26 17.54 4.65
CA GLU A 88 -7.68 17.65 4.95
C GLU A 88 -8.33 16.25 5.03
N GLU A 89 -9.26 16.05 5.95
CA GLU A 89 -9.95 14.78 6.16
C GLU A 89 -10.60 14.24 4.88
N ARG A 90 -11.18 15.11 4.05
CA ARG A 90 -11.81 14.75 2.78
C ARG A 90 -10.83 14.18 1.74
N ALA A 91 -9.52 14.36 1.92
CA ALA A 91 -8.48 13.78 1.07
C ALA A 91 -8.16 12.33 1.45
N LEU A 92 -8.66 11.84 2.59
CA LEU A 92 -8.43 10.48 3.06
C LEU A 92 -9.54 9.54 2.56
N PRO A 93 -9.20 8.31 2.11
CA PRO A 93 -10.21 7.34 1.69
C PRO A 93 -10.98 6.79 2.89
N GLU A 94 -12.31 6.75 2.78
CA GLU A 94 -13.19 6.21 3.82
C GLU A 94 -13.45 4.71 3.64
N LYS A 95 -13.64 4.28 2.38
CA LYS A 95 -13.98 2.90 2.05
C LYS A 95 -12.75 2.01 2.21
N TYR A 96 -12.91 0.87 2.90
CA TYR A 96 -11.87 -0.15 2.97
C TYR A 96 -11.55 -0.69 1.56
N TYR A 97 -10.28 -0.90 1.26
CA TYR A 97 -9.77 -1.23 -0.07
C TYR A 97 -10.13 -0.19 -1.14
N SER A 98 -9.93 1.08 -0.80
CA SER A 98 -9.89 2.19 -1.74
C SER A 98 -8.70 3.10 -1.45
N PHE A 99 -8.34 3.93 -2.40
CA PHE A 99 -7.27 4.91 -2.26
C PHE A 99 -7.65 6.26 -2.87
N THR A 100 -6.95 7.29 -2.44
CA THR A 100 -7.05 8.65 -2.98
C THR A 100 -5.66 9.21 -3.24
N LYS A 101 -5.54 10.10 -4.20
CA LYS A 101 -4.35 10.95 -4.34
C LYS A 101 -4.47 12.09 -3.33
N ALA A 102 -3.48 12.24 -2.45
CA ALA A 102 -3.45 13.26 -1.41
C ALA A 102 -2.09 13.94 -1.36
N THR A 103 -2.10 15.24 -1.11
CA THR A 103 -0.89 16.01 -0.79
C THR A 103 -0.74 16.07 0.72
N LEU A 104 0.30 15.45 1.25
CA LEU A 104 0.63 15.52 2.67
C LEU A 104 1.59 16.67 2.90
N THR A 105 1.28 17.54 3.88
CA THR A 105 2.04 18.76 4.17
C THR A 105 2.44 18.81 5.64
N TRP A 106 3.70 19.11 5.91
CA TRP A 106 4.22 19.30 7.26
C TRP A 106 5.36 20.33 7.26
N ASN A 107 5.31 21.30 8.17
CA ASN A 107 6.35 22.33 8.36
C ASN A 107 6.79 23.00 7.04
N GLY A 108 5.84 23.28 6.13
CA GLY A 108 6.11 23.96 4.87
C GLY A 108 6.66 23.11 3.74
N ARG A 109 6.89 21.79 3.97
CA ARG A 109 7.18 20.81 2.92
C ARG A 109 5.94 19.99 2.59
N SER A 110 5.77 19.64 1.31
CA SER A 110 4.66 18.82 0.84
C SER A 110 5.17 17.68 -0.04
N ALA A 111 4.44 16.56 -0.03
CA ALA A 111 4.65 15.43 -0.94
C ALA A 111 3.31 14.95 -1.52
N GLU A 112 3.29 14.65 -2.80
CA GLU A 112 2.17 13.96 -3.44
C GLU A 112 2.24 12.46 -3.11
N THR A 113 1.11 11.89 -2.69
CA THR A 113 1.02 10.51 -2.24
C THR A 113 -0.26 9.85 -2.74
N TYR A 114 -0.27 8.53 -2.75
CA TYR A 114 -1.51 7.74 -2.77
C TYR A 114 -1.73 7.19 -1.37
N VAL A 115 -2.81 7.60 -0.74
CA VAL A 115 -3.21 7.11 0.59
C VAL A 115 -4.29 6.08 0.41
N SER A 116 -4.07 4.87 0.89
CA SER A 116 -5.04 3.77 0.81
C SER A 116 -5.59 3.43 2.18
N ARG A 117 -6.88 3.09 2.21
CA ARG A 117 -7.57 2.56 3.40
C ARG A 117 -7.38 1.05 3.42
N SER A 118 -6.21 0.65 3.86
CA SER A 118 -5.73 -0.74 3.91
C SER A 118 -4.75 -0.94 5.05
N GLY A 119 -4.29 -2.17 5.24
CA GLY A 119 -3.31 -2.53 6.24
C GLY A 119 -3.26 -4.02 6.49
N TYR A 120 -2.29 -4.44 7.27
CA TYR A 120 -1.99 -5.84 7.57
C TYR A 120 -1.91 -6.09 9.08
N THR A 121 -2.86 -5.52 9.83
CA THR A 121 -2.84 -5.53 11.31
C THR A 121 -4.19 -5.85 11.94
N GLY A 122 -5.25 -5.98 11.13
CA GLY A 122 -6.62 -6.07 11.65
C GLY A 122 -7.16 -4.79 12.28
N SER A 123 -6.35 -3.74 12.41
CA SER A 123 -6.74 -2.45 12.95
C SER A 123 -7.11 -1.46 11.85
N PHE A 124 -7.72 -0.35 12.25
CA PHE A 124 -7.88 0.81 11.38
C PHE A 124 -6.51 1.36 10.99
N GLY A 125 -6.33 1.81 9.75
CA GLY A 125 -5.09 2.41 9.32
C GLY A 125 -5.07 2.76 7.85
N TYR A 126 -3.93 3.28 7.43
CA TYR A 126 -3.64 3.64 6.06
C TYR A 126 -2.29 3.07 5.63
N GLU A 127 -2.15 2.83 4.33
CA GLU A 127 -0.86 2.65 3.68
C GLU A 127 -0.64 3.81 2.72
N ILE A 128 0.57 4.33 2.69
CA ILE A 128 0.92 5.55 1.96
C ILE A 128 2.01 5.20 0.97
N LEU A 129 1.72 5.31 -0.32
CA LEU A 129 2.70 5.26 -1.39
C LEU A 129 3.15 6.68 -1.70
N CYS A 130 4.45 6.93 -1.64
CA CYS A 130 5.07 8.20 -1.99
C CYS A 130 6.25 7.97 -2.92
N LYS A 131 6.78 9.03 -3.53
CA LYS A 131 8.04 8.92 -4.25
C LYS A 131 9.14 8.42 -3.32
N ALA A 132 10.06 7.62 -3.83
CA ALA A 132 11.17 7.05 -3.05
C ALA A 132 11.98 8.12 -2.31
N GLU A 133 12.21 9.28 -2.95
CA GLU A 133 12.93 10.43 -2.37
C GLU A 133 12.22 11.09 -1.18
N ASP A 134 10.90 10.93 -1.07
CA ASP A 134 10.09 11.49 0.02
C ASP A 134 9.91 10.53 1.19
N THR A 135 10.30 9.26 1.06
CA THR A 135 9.98 8.20 2.03
C THR A 135 10.54 8.49 3.42
N VAL A 136 11.81 8.90 3.51
CA VAL A 136 12.46 9.20 4.80
C VAL A 136 11.82 10.41 5.46
N TRP A 137 11.59 11.48 4.69
CA TRP A 137 10.91 12.67 5.20
C TRP A 137 9.51 12.35 5.72
N LEU A 138 8.75 11.54 4.98
CA LEU A 138 7.39 11.17 5.38
C LEU A 138 7.38 10.29 6.63
N TRP A 139 8.32 9.36 6.77
CA TRP A 139 8.50 8.56 7.97
C TRP A 139 8.74 9.42 9.20
N ASP A 140 9.71 10.36 9.13
CA ASP A 140 10.03 11.27 10.22
C ASP A 140 8.86 12.19 10.55
N THR A 141 8.16 12.68 9.52
CA THR A 141 6.95 13.52 9.66
C THR A 141 5.84 12.81 10.40
N LEU A 142 5.56 11.55 10.04
CA LEU A 142 4.52 10.75 10.71
C LEU A 142 4.86 10.53 12.19
N LEU A 143 6.12 10.20 12.50
CA LEU A 143 6.57 10.02 13.88
C LEU A 143 6.48 11.33 14.68
N GLU A 144 6.82 12.46 14.10
CA GLU A 144 6.69 13.76 14.74
C GLU A 144 5.22 14.13 14.98
N ALA A 145 4.38 14.06 13.94
CA ALA A 145 2.94 14.38 14.02
C ALA A 145 2.19 13.46 14.98
N GLY A 146 2.60 12.19 15.07
CA GLY A 146 1.98 11.17 15.90
C GLY A 146 2.53 11.09 17.33
N ARG A 147 3.56 11.85 17.69
CA ARG A 147 4.25 11.78 19.00
C ARG A 147 3.28 11.91 20.17
N ASP A 148 2.44 12.93 20.14
CA ASP A 148 1.50 13.22 21.22
C ASP A 148 0.34 12.21 21.29
N PHE A 149 0.16 11.41 20.26
CA PHE A 149 -0.81 10.33 20.17
C PHE A 149 -0.22 8.95 20.52
N GLY A 150 1.06 8.90 20.88
CA GLY A 150 1.74 7.66 21.24
C GLY A 150 2.09 6.80 20.02
N LEU A 151 2.24 7.39 18.83
CA LEU A 151 2.73 6.67 17.66
C LEU A 151 4.16 6.19 17.89
N ILE A 152 4.41 4.92 17.64
CA ILE A 152 5.73 4.30 17.77
C ILE A 152 6.09 3.54 16.48
N PRO A 153 7.40 3.46 16.14
CA PRO A 153 7.85 2.59 15.07
C PRO A 153 7.68 1.12 15.47
N CYS A 154 7.22 0.29 14.54
CA CYS A 154 7.02 -1.14 14.73
C CYS A 154 7.88 -1.93 13.75
N GLY A 155 8.53 -2.99 14.25
CA GLY A 155 9.34 -3.89 13.44
C GLY A 155 8.52 -5.03 12.80
N LEU A 156 9.21 -5.86 12.00
CA LEU A 156 8.59 -7.01 11.32
C LEU A 156 7.97 -8.02 12.27
N GLY A 157 8.51 -8.20 13.48
CA GLY A 157 7.92 -9.10 14.49
C GLY A 157 6.53 -8.63 14.93
N ALA A 158 6.34 -7.32 15.15
CA ALA A 158 5.01 -6.76 15.44
C ALA A 158 4.05 -6.93 14.26
N ARG A 159 4.51 -6.69 13.03
CA ARG A 159 3.73 -6.93 11.80
C ARG A 159 3.27 -8.37 11.72
N ASP A 160 4.14 -9.34 12.00
CA ASP A 160 3.81 -10.77 11.90
C ASP A 160 2.81 -11.21 12.97
N THR A 161 2.96 -10.79 14.22
CA THR A 161 2.01 -11.12 15.30
C THR A 161 0.64 -10.49 15.04
N LEU A 162 0.59 -9.22 14.63
CA LEU A 162 -0.68 -8.51 14.38
C LEU A 162 -1.45 -9.14 13.21
N ARG A 163 -0.78 -9.46 12.10
CA ARG A 163 -1.45 -10.12 10.98
C ARG A 163 -2.00 -11.49 11.36
N LEU A 164 -1.24 -12.26 12.14
CA LEU A 164 -1.64 -13.58 12.58
C LEU A 164 -2.87 -13.52 13.50
N GLU A 165 -2.89 -12.62 14.47
CA GLU A 165 -4.05 -12.39 15.34
C GLU A 165 -5.30 -11.96 14.54
N ALA A 166 -5.11 -11.26 13.43
CA ALA A 166 -6.17 -10.86 12.51
C ALA A 166 -6.55 -11.94 11.49
N ALA A 167 -5.97 -13.14 11.57
CA ALA A 167 -6.15 -14.25 10.63
C ALA A 167 -5.84 -13.89 9.16
N MET A 168 -4.83 -13.04 8.95
CA MET A 168 -4.35 -12.69 7.62
C MET A 168 -3.21 -13.62 7.21
N PRO A 169 -3.27 -14.25 6.01
CA PRO A 169 -2.23 -15.17 5.54
C PRO A 169 -0.92 -14.44 5.25
N LEU A 170 0.18 -15.18 5.28
CA LEU A 170 1.49 -14.75 4.84
C LEU A 170 1.96 -15.70 3.74
N TYR A 171 2.07 -15.19 2.51
CA TYR A 171 2.53 -16.00 1.38
C TYR A 171 3.83 -16.75 1.71
N GLY A 172 3.84 -18.05 1.41
CA GLY A 172 4.96 -18.96 1.65
C GLY A 172 4.99 -19.60 3.05
N HIS A 173 4.00 -19.31 3.92
CA HIS A 173 3.92 -19.87 5.28
C HIS A 173 2.64 -20.67 5.55
N GLU A 174 1.52 -20.33 4.92
CA GLU A 174 0.23 -21.02 5.04
C GLU A 174 -0.22 -21.65 3.71
#